data_f299b09cb6c7f1f35c11f3005cd6abf1
#
_entry.id   f299b09cb6c7f1f35c11f3005cd6abf1
#
_cell.length_a   1.000
_cell.length_b   1.000
_cell.length_c   1.000
_cell.angle_alpha   90.00
_cell.angle_beta   90.00
_cell.angle_gamma   90.00
#
_symmetry.space_group_name_H-M   'P 1'
#
loop_
_entity.id
_entity.type
_entity.pdbx_description
1 polymer ?
#
loop_
_entity_poly.entity_id
_entity_poly.type
_entity_poly.pdbx_seq_one_letter_code
_entity_poly.pdbx_strand_id
1 'polypeptide(L)'
;GVFVGYRYYTSRKMETAFPFGYGLSYTTFEYSDLQVDKKEMSDKDTVEVSVKVKNTGDRAGKTVVQLYVEAPETEVVRPVRELRGFEKIFLEAGEEKTVTFTLDERAFAYWNTLIHDWYAEEGTYKVMIGENADQMCVGEEITVHPTKELPKTYSLNTCLGELMRDPKAQTVMAPFMQGMAQNDAAMDMAEANENDQSGVVNQEMMAAMMEGMPLRQLLSFVPGIKREMLEQMVNALNQL
;
A
#
# COMPACT_ATOMS: atom_id res chain seq x y z
N GLY A 1 6.32 12.02 12.96
CA GLY A 1 6.01 10.87 12.10
C GLY A 1 6.22 11.21 10.63
N VAL A 2 5.86 10.30 9.75
CA VAL A 2 6.09 10.43 8.30
C VAL A 2 5.22 11.50 7.62
N PHE A 3 4.14 11.90 8.27
CA PHE A 3 3.22 12.94 7.80
C PHE A 3 3.72 14.32 8.21
N VAL A 4 4.64 14.89 7.44
CA VAL A 4 5.20 16.23 7.65
C VAL A 4 4.98 17.07 6.38
N GLY A 5 4.59 18.33 6.54
CA GLY A 5 4.36 19.27 5.45
C GLY A 5 3.30 18.77 4.47
N TYR A 6 3.59 18.84 3.17
CA TYR A 6 2.66 18.46 2.11
C TYR A 6 2.17 17.01 2.24
N ARG A 7 2.98 16.09 2.77
CA ARG A 7 2.58 14.68 2.98
C ARG A 7 1.33 14.58 3.86
N TYR A 8 1.21 15.44 4.86
CA TYR A 8 0.03 15.49 5.72
C TYR A 8 -1.17 16.10 4.99
N TYR A 9 -1.00 17.31 4.43
CA TYR A 9 -2.09 18.04 3.80
C TYR A 9 -2.67 17.27 2.61
N THR A 10 -1.81 16.75 1.74
CA THR A 10 -2.23 15.95 0.57
C THR A 10 -2.94 14.66 0.98
N SER A 11 -2.42 13.92 1.98
CA SER A 11 -3.05 12.68 2.45
C SER A 11 -4.39 12.92 3.14
N ARG A 12 -4.56 14.09 3.78
CA ARG A 12 -5.83 14.49 4.41
C ARG A 12 -6.77 15.24 3.47
N LYS A 13 -6.36 15.46 2.22
CA LYS A 13 -7.11 16.24 1.23
C LYS A 13 -7.51 17.62 1.75
N MET A 14 -6.58 18.26 2.47
CA MET A 14 -6.77 19.58 3.05
C MET A 14 -6.24 20.66 2.10
N GLU A 15 -7.05 21.68 1.86
CA GLU A 15 -6.63 22.83 1.06
C GLU A 15 -5.52 23.62 1.77
N THR A 16 -4.54 24.03 1.00
CA THR A 16 -3.44 24.90 1.46
C THR A 16 -3.45 26.19 0.66
N ALA A 17 -3.03 27.30 1.27
CA ALA A 17 -2.91 28.56 0.56
C ALA A 17 -1.93 28.47 -0.61
N PHE A 18 -0.83 27.74 -0.42
CA PHE A 18 0.16 27.42 -1.44
C PHE A 18 0.66 26.00 -1.24
N PRO A 19 0.46 25.06 -2.19
CA PRO A 19 0.96 23.71 -2.07
C PRO A 19 2.49 23.68 -2.13
N PHE A 20 3.09 22.63 -1.58
CA PHE A 20 4.53 22.43 -1.69
C PHE A 20 4.96 22.37 -3.16
N GLY A 21 6.04 23.09 -3.48
CA GLY A 21 6.54 23.20 -4.85
C GLY A 21 5.84 24.27 -5.71
N TYR A 22 4.83 24.97 -5.16
CA TYR A 22 4.19 26.08 -5.84
C TYR A 22 5.19 27.18 -6.16
N GLY A 23 5.06 27.78 -7.34
CA GLY A 23 5.85 28.92 -7.77
C GLY A 23 5.13 29.72 -8.85
N LEU A 24 5.56 30.95 -9.04
CA LEU A 24 5.08 31.82 -10.10
C LEU A 24 6.13 31.94 -11.20
N SER A 25 5.68 32.03 -12.43
CA SER A 25 6.52 32.30 -13.61
C SER A 25 5.88 33.37 -14.47
N TYR A 26 6.69 34.06 -15.29
CA TYR A 26 6.22 34.97 -16.33
C TYR A 26 5.91 34.25 -17.66
N THR A 27 5.97 32.93 -17.65
CA THR A 27 5.65 32.06 -18.80
C THR A 27 4.93 30.81 -18.30
N THR A 28 4.41 30.00 -19.22
CA THR A 28 3.66 28.78 -18.97
C THR A 28 4.41 27.56 -19.49
N PHE A 29 4.22 26.42 -18.85
CA PHE A 29 4.88 25.17 -19.23
C PHE A 29 3.85 24.07 -19.41
N GLU A 30 4.12 23.18 -20.37
CA GLU A 30 3.35 21.98 -20.65
C GLU A 30 4.24 20.76 -20.40
N TYR A 31 3.65 19.72 -19.76
CA TYR A 31 4.30 18.45 -19.49
C TYR A 31 3.60 17.38 -20.30
N SER A 32 4.37 16.62 -21.09
CA SER A 32 3.84 15.60 -22.00
C SER A 32 4.77 14.42 -22.14
N ASP A 33 4.32 13.36 -22.83
CA ASP A 33 5.13 12.19 -23.20
C ASP A 33 5.91 11.60 -22.02
N LEU A 34 5.23 11.40 -20.87
CA LEU A 34 5.83 10.65 -19.77
C LEU A 34 6.04 9.21 -20.21
N GLN A 35 7.27 8.75 -20.09
CA GLN A 35 7.68 7.39 -20.45
C GLN A 35 8.46 6.76 -19.31
N VAL A 36 8.27 5.46 -19.14
CA VAL A 36 9.08 4.61 -18.26
C VAL A 36 9.74 3.53 -19.11
N ASP A 37 11.02 3.26 -18.89
CA ASP A 37 11.78 2.27 -19.67
C ASP A 37 11.29 0.84 -19.43
N LYS A 38 10.66 0.58 -18.28
CA LYS A 38 10.06 -0.72 -17.93
C LYS A 38 8.80 -0.54 -17.06
N LYS A 39 7.81 -1.39 -17.29
CA LYS A 39 6.53 -1.39 -16.54
C LYS A 39 6.54 -2.33 -15.32
N GLU A 40 7.51 -3.24 -15.27
CA GLU A 40 7.71 -4.19 -14.19
C GLU A 40 9.17 -4.18 -13.78
N MET A 41 9.45 -4.22 -12.48
CA MET A 41 10.79 -4.24 -11.93
C MET A 41 10.85 -4.99 -10.61
N SER A 42 12.02 -5.53 -10.29
CA SER A 42 12.31 -5.94 -8.92
C SER A 42 12.78 -4.73 -8.09
N ASP A 43 12.70 -4.83 -6.77
CA ASP A 43 13.20 -3.80 -5.84
C ASP A 43 14.73 -3.57 -5.95
N LYS A 44 15.46 -4.42 -6.69
CA LYS A 44 16.91 -4.29 -6.95
C LYS A 44 17.23 -3.55 -8.23
N ASP A 45 16.23 -3.37 -9.09
CA ASP A 45 16.40 -2.71 -10.36
C ASP A 45 16.35 -1.18 -10.21
N THR A 46 16.74 -0.50 -11.27
CA THR A 46 16.48 0.92 -11.49
C THR A 46 15.52 1.08 -12.66
N VAL A 47 14.73 2.14 -12.65
CA VAL A 47 13.85 2.52 -13.76
C VAL A 47 14.15 3.95 -14.17
N GLU A 48 14.22 4.19 -15.49
CA GLU A 48 14.34 5.53 -16.06
C GLU A 48 12.95 6.07 -16.40
N VAL A 49 12.70 7.29 -15.92
CA VAL A 49 11.46 8.03 -16.15
C VAL A 49 11.79 9.30 -16.92
N SER A 50 11.26 9.46 -18.11
CA SER A 50 11.48 10.66 -18.94
C SER A 50 10.18 11.38 -19.21
N VAL A 51 10.24 12.72 -19.25
CA VAL A 51 9.11 13.60 -19.56
C VAL A 51 9.55 14.73 -20.45
N LYS A 52 8.72 15.12 -21.42
CA LYS A 52 8.91 16.32 -22.20
C LYS A 52 8.31 17.53 -21.50
N VAL A 53 9.07 18.61 -21.44
CA VAL A 53 8.64 19.89 -20.90
C VAL A 53 8.84 20.96 -21.94
N LYS A 54 7.75 21.66 -22.29
CA LYS A 54 7.73 22.73 -23.28
C LYS A 54 7.33 24.05 -22.65
N ASN A 55 8.08 25.10 -22.96
CA ASN A 55 7.64 26.46 -22.67
C ASN A 55 6.61 26.90 -23.71
N THR A 56 5.36 27.07 -23.30
CA THR A 56 4.24 27.42 -24.16
C THR A 56 3.95 28.93 -24.22
N GLY A 57 4.67 29.73 -23.42
CA GLY A 57 4.53 31.16 -23.40
C GLY A 57 5.50 31.89 -24.36
N ASP A 58 5.45 33.22 -24.35
CA ASP A 58 6.19 34.11 -25.23
C ASP A 58 7.53 34.60 -24.65
N ARG A 59 7.92 34.14 -23.47
CA ARG A 59 9.12 34.53 -22.72
C ARG A 59 9.92 33.32 -22.23
N ALA A 60 11.22 33.52 -22.14
CA ALA A 60 12.07 32.54 -21.48
C ALA A 60 11.76 32.46 -19.99
N GLY A 61 11.88 31.26 -19.42
CA GLY A 61 11.59 31.04 -18.01
C GLY A 61 12.23 29.78 -17.45
N LYS A 62 12.12 29.63 -16.14
CA LYS A 62 12.56 28.43 -15.42
C LYS A 62 11.38 27.76 -14.76
N THR A 63 11.35 26.44 -14.80
CA THR A 63 10.43 25.62 -14.02
C THR A 63 11.16 24.55 -13.25
N VAL A 64 10.52 24.01 -12.21
CA VAL A 64 10.99 22.84 -11.47
C VAL A 64 10.09 21.68 -11.83
N VAL A 65 10.63 20.69 -12.52
CA VAL A 65 9.97 19.43 -12.81
C VAL A 65 10.01 18.60 -11.55
N GLN A 66 8.86 18.20 -11.03
CA GLN A 66 8.76 17.47 -9.76
C GLN A 66 8.19 16.07 -10.01
N LEU A 67 8.95 15.04 -9.63
CA LEU A 67 8.54 13.65 -9.75
C LEU A 67 8.07 13.12 -8.40
N TYR A 68 6.85 12.61 -8.38
CA TYR A 68 6.19 12.02 -7.22
C TYR A 68 5.92 10.53 -7.46
N VAL A 69 6.01 9.75 -6.39
CA VAL A 69 5.64 8.34 -6.38
C VAL A 69 4.51 8.14 -5.37
N GLU A 70 3.45 7.48 -5.82
CA GLU A 70 2.34 7.02 -5.00
C GLU A 70 2.46 5.49 -4.84
N ALA A 71 2.45 5.03 -3.60
CA ALA A 71 2.50 3.60 -3.29
C ALA A 71 1.13 2.94 -3.50
N PRO A 72 1.08 1.61 -3.74
CA PRO A 72 -0.18 0.87 -3.75
C PRO A 72 -0.87 0.97 -2.37
N GLU A 73 -2.15 0.63 -2.33
CA GLU A 73 -2.86 0.47 -1.07
C GLU A 73 -2.27 -0.72 -0.30
N THR A 74 -1.78 -0.47 0.90
CA THR A 74 -1.10 -1.45 1.75
C THR A 74 -1.56 -1.33 3.19
N GLU A 75 -1.23 -2.32 4.03
CA GLU A 75 -1.52 -2.27 5.46
C GLU A 75 -0.71 -1.20 6.20
N VAL A 76 0.42 -0.79 5.63
CA VAL A 76 1.29 0.24 6.21
C VAL A 76 0.78 1.63 5.86
N VAL A 77 0.48 2.43 6.88
CA VAL A 77 0.02 3.80 6.70
C VAL A 77 1.16 4.68 6.18
N ARG A 78 1.07 5.07 4.91
CA ARG A 78 2.04 5.90 4.20
C ARG A 78 1.41 7.20 3.69
N PRO A 79 2.20 8.25 3.42
CA PRO A 79 1.72 9.40 2.65
C PRO A 79 1.21 8.97 1.28
N VAL A 80 0.12 9.60 0.81
CA VAL A 80 -0.49 9.25 -0.47
C VAL A 80 0.50 9.38 -1.63
N ARG A 81 1.42 10.35 -1.55
CA ARG A 81 2.51 10.52 -2.51
C ARG A 81 3.73 11.17 -1.88
N GLU A 82 4.89 10.89 -2.43
CA GLU A 82 6.16 11.42 -1.96
C GLU A 82 7.02 11.94 -3.13
N LEU A 83 7.62 13.12 -2.97
CA LEU A 83 8.59 13.65 -3.93
C LEU A 83 9.83 12.76 -3.93
N ARG A 84 10.17 12.20 -5.09
CA ARG A 84 11.31 11.30 -5.29
C ARG A 84 12.37 11.85 -6.23
N GLY A 85 12.02 12.87 -7.00
CA GLY A 85 12.96 13.56 -7.87
C GLY A 85 12.51 14.99 -8.19
N PHE A 86 13.46 15.85 -8.48
CA PHE A 86 13.17 17.17 -9.03
C PHE A 86 14.35 17.68 -9.85
N GLU A 87 14.05 18.46 -10.88
CA GLU A 87 15.05 19.13 -11.70
C GLU A 87 14.57 20.52 -12.09
N LYS A 88 15.45 21.52 -11.93
CA LYS A 88 15.16 22.89 -12.33
C LYS A 88 15.78 23.16 -13.71
N ILE A 89 14.91 23.39 -14.70
CA ILE A 89 15.31 23.64 -16.08
C ILE A 89 15.01 25.07 -16.50
N PHE A 90 15.78 25.56 -17.48
CA PHE A 90 15.53 26.80 -18.19
C PHE A 90 15.12 26.49 -19.62
N LEU A 91 14.10 27.17 -20.12
CA LEU A 91 13.56 27.04 -21.48
C LEU A 91 13.34 28.43 -22.10
N GLU A 92 13.84 28.62 -23.33
CA GLU A 92 13.46 29.73 -24.15
C GLU A 92 11.96 29.67 -24.58
N ALA A 93 11.40 30.74 -25.07
CA ALA A 93 10.02 30.74 -25.57
C ALA A 93 9.86 29.68 -26.68
N GLY A 94 8.89 28.76 -26.52
CA GLY A 94 8.63 27.65 -27.45
C GLY A 94 9.61 26.50 -27.39
N GLU A 95 10.67 26.58 -26.58
CA GLU A 95 11.67 25.50 -26.43
C GLU A 95 11.05 24.31 -25.69
N GLU A 96 11.46 23.10 -26.11
CA GLU A 96 11.12 21.82 -25.49
C GLU A 96 12.39 21.09 -25.07
N LYS A 97 12.38 20.49 -23.86
CA LYS A 97 13.44 19.63 -23.34
C LYS A 97 12.86 18.36 -22.76
N THR A 98 13.61 17.27 -22.90
CA THR A 98 13.35 16.03 -22.15
C THR A 98 14.13 16.05 -20.84
N VAL A 99 13.43 15.77 -19.76
CA VAL A 99 14.01 15.58 -18.42
C VAL A 99 13.91 14.10 -18.06
N THR A 100 15.01 13.53 -17.57
CA THR A 100 15.08 12.11 -17.21
C THR A 100 15.46 11.97 -15.73
N PHE A 101 14.75 11.10 -15.03
CA PHE A 101 15.01 10.72 -13.64
C PHE A 101 15.33 9.23 -13.58
N THR A 102 16.29 8.86 -12.76
CA THR A 102 16.57 7.46 -12.43
C THR A 102 16.02 7.18 -11.04
N LEU A 103 15.09 6.23 -10.93
CA LEU A 103 14.51 5.78 -9.67
C LEU A 103 15.10 4.42 -9.28
N ASP A 104 15.56 4.32 -8.05
CA ASP A 104 16.08 3.10 -7.43
C ASP A 104 15.09 2.53 -6.40
N GLU A 105 15.49 1.47 -5.66
CA GLU A 105 14.72 0.86 -4.57
C GLU A 105 14.12 1.92 -3.62
N ARG A 106 14.91 2.96 -3.28
CA ARG A 106 14.52 3.99 -2.32
C ARG A 106 13.34 4.85 -2.79
N ALA A 107 13.10 4.94 -4.09
CA ALA A 107 11.95 5.67 -4.62
C ALA A 107 10.62 5.00 -4.27
N PHE A 108 10.60 3.69 -4.10
CA PHE A 108 9.42 2.88 -3.84
C PHE A 108 9.30 2.39 -2.40
N ALA A 109 10.43 2.32 -1.68
CA ALA A 109 10.55 1.71 -0.37
C ALA A 109 10.18 2.65 0.79
N TYR A 110 9.82 2.04 1.91
CA TYR A 110 9.78 2.65 3.23
C TYR A 110 10.71 1.91 4.19
N TRP A 111 11.08 2.55 5.30
CA TRP A 111 11.88 1.89 6.33
C TRP A 111 11.02 0.94 7.15
N ASN A 112 11.29 -0.36 7.06
CA ASN A 112 10.58 -1.38 7.81
C ASN A 112 11.35 -1.74 9.08
N THR A 113 10.70 -1.57 10.23
CA THR A 113 11.31 -1.79 11.55
C THR A 113 11.46 -3.27 11.93
N LEU A 114 10.75 -4.18 11.25
CA LEU A 114 10.86 -5.62 11.53
C LEU A 114 12.17 -6.19 10.97
N ILE A 115 12.53 -5.76 9.76
CA ILE A 115 13.75 -6.21 9.08
C ILE A 115 14.92 -5.23 9.24
N HIS A 116 14.69 -4.08 9.90
CA HIS A 116 15.65 -2.97 10.03
C HIS A 116 16.28 -2.59 8.69
N ASP A 117 15.48 -2.51 7.62
CA ASP A 117 15.92 -2.21 6.27
C ASP A 117 14.83 -1.53 5.45
N TRP A 118 15.19 -1.06 4.24
CA TRP A 118 14.25 -0.56 3.25
C TRP A 118 13.49 -1.71 2.62
N TYR A 119 12.18 -1.51 2.47
CA TYR A 119 11.26 -2.50 1.90
C TYR A 119 10.31 -1.82 0.93
N ALA A 120 10.28 -2.28 -0.31
CA ALA A 120 9.26 -1.94 -1.29
C ALA A 120 8.19 -3.05 -1.26
N GLU A 121 6.94 -2.66 -1.08
CA GLU A 121 5.82 -3.62 -1.10
C GLU A 121 5.53 -4.07 -2.53
N GLU A 122 5.03 -5.28 -2.68
CA GLU A 122 4.55 -5.76 -3.96
C GLU A 122 3.31 -4.98 -4.39
N GLY A 123 3.29 -4.55 -5.64
CA GLY A 123 2.12 -3.90 -6.21
C GLY A 123 2.44 -2.82 -7.23
N THR A 124 1.38 -2.16 -7.67
CA THR A 124 1.45 -1.13 -8.69
C THR A 124 1.60 0.25 -8.06
N TYR A 125 2.72 0.87 -8.34
CA TYR A 125 3.07 2.24 -7.98
C TYR A 125 2.72 3.20 -9.11
N LYS A 126 2.29 4.43 -8.76
CA LYS A 126 2.09 5.48 -9.75
C LYS A 126 3.24 6.47 -9.68
N VAL A 127 3.90 6.66 -10.80
CA VAL A 127 4.95 7.67 -10.98
C VAL A 127 4.32 8.85 -11.70
N MET A 128 4.39 10.03 -11.11
CA MET A 128 3.70 11.21 -11.61
C MET A 128 4.65 12.40 -11.69
N ILE A 129 4.46 13.24 -12.70
CA ILE A 129 5.09 14.54 -12.80
C ILE A 129 4.06 15.61 -12.49
N GLY A 130 4.42 16.55 -11.64
CA GLY A 130 3.57 17.66 -11.24
C GLY A 130 4.30 19.00 -11.22
N GLU A 131 3.52 20.07 -11.27
CA GLU A 131 3.99 21.44 -11.04
C GLU A 131 4.20 21.71 -9.56
N ASN A 132 3.44 21.04 -8.71
CA ASN A 132 3.48 21.11 -7.25
C ASN A 132 2.85 19.85 -6.65
N ALA A 133 2.84 19.73 -5.32
CA ALA A 133 2.36 18.52 -4.63
C ALA A 133 0.88 18.19 -4.85
N ASP A 134 0.06 19.16 -5.23
CA ASP A 134 -1.38 18.98 -5.42
C ASP A 134 -1.79 18.89 -6.91
N GLN A 135 -0.94 19.38 -7.81
CA GLN A 135 -1.24 19.47 -9.24
C GLN A 135 -0.33 18.53 -10.04
N MET A 136 -0.85 17.33 -10.32
CA MET A 136 -0.19 16.34 -11.19
C MET A 136 -0.62 16.55 -12.63
N CYS A 137 0.36 16.52 -13.56
CA CYS A 137 0.16 16.78 -14.98
C CYS A 137 0.04 15.49 -15.78
N VAL A 138 0.96 14.55 -15.56
CA VAL A 138 1.04 13.25 -16.25
C VAL A 138 1.45 12.16 -15.28
N GLY A 139 1.08 10.91 -15.57
CA GLY A 139 1.39 9.77 -14.71
C GLY A 139 1.46 8.46 -15.49
N GLU A 140 2.25 7.53 -14.96
CA GLU A 140 2.46 6.16 -15.46
C GLU A 140 2.51 5.19 -14.30
N GLU A 141 2.19 3.94 -14.57
CA GLU A 141 2.18 2.86 -13.57
C GLU A 141 3.36 1.93 -13.76
N ILE A 142 3.94 1.49 -12.62
CA ILE A 142 5.05 0.54 -12.55
C ILE A 142 4.72 -0.50 -11.49
N THR A 143 4.81 -1.78 -11.84
CA THR A 143 4.66 -2.88 -10.89
C THR A 143 6.02 -3.23 -10.29
N VAL A 144 6.11 -3.24 -8.97
CA VAL A 144 7.33 -3.59 -8.22
C VAL A 144 7.14 -4.94 -7.54
N HIS A 145 8.14 -5.81 -7.71
CA HIS A 145 8.22 -7.13 -7.08
C HIS A 145 9.34 -7.14 -6.04
N PRO A 146 9.03 -7.25 -4.74
CA PRO A 146 10.06 -7.30 -3.70
C PRO A 146 10.85 -8.61 -3.77
N THR A 147 12.15 -8.51 -3.53
CA THR A 147 13.04 -9.68 -3.38
C THR A 147 13.18 -10.12 -1.92
N LYS A 148 12.73 -9.29 -0.98
CA LYS A 148 12.75 -9.54 0.46
C LYS A 148 11.38 -10.03 0.91
N GLU A 149 11.35 -11.06 1.73
CA GLU A 149 10.12 -11.47 2.43
C GLU A 149 10.09 -10.81 3.82
N LEU A 150 8.92 -10.32 4.23
CA LEU A 150 8.74 -9.84 5.59
C LEU A 150 8.46 -11.03 6.51
N PRO A 151 9.16 -11.13 7.67
CA PRO A 151 8.84 -12.14 8.64
C PRO A 151 7.43 -11.91 9.19
N LYS A 152 6.57 -12.91 9.06
CA LYS A 152 5.26 -12.92 9.68
C LYS A 152 5.38 -13.49 11.10
N THR A 153 4.74 -12.83 12.05
CA THR A 153 4.68 -13.29 13.43
C THR A 153 3.23 -13.39 13.86
N TYR A 154 2.81 -14.58 14.20
CA TYR A 154 1.45 -14.84 14.67
C TYR A 154 1.40 -14.87 16.20
N SER A 155 0.27 -14.47 16.75
CA SER A 155 0.00 -14.44 18.19
C SER A 155 -1.45 -14.82 18.46
N LEU A 156 -1.81 -14.98 19.73
CA LEU A 156 -3.23 -15.15 20.11
C LEU A 156 -4.09 -13.92 19.77
N ASN A 157 -3.48 -12.78 19.45
CA ASN A 157 -4.18 -11.57 19.02
C ASN A 157 -4.32 -11.46 17.48
N THR A 158 -3.67 -12.32 16.71
CA THR A 158 -3.81 -12.38 15.26
C THR A 158 -5.27 -12.71 14.89
N CYS A 159 -5.84 -11.93 13.98
CA CYS A 159 -7.22 -12.12 13.56
C CYS A 159 -7.38 -13.32 12.63
N LEU A 160 -8.54 -13.98 12.68
CA LEU A 160 -8.83 -15.12 11.81
C LEU A 160 -8.76 -14.75 10.32
N GLY A 161 -9.24 -13.58 9.95
CA GLY A 161 -9.17 -13.10 8.56
C GLY A 161 -7.73 -12.95 8.05
N GLU A 162 -6.81 -12.53 8.90
CA GLU A 162 -5.38 -12.46 8.56
C GLU A 162 -4.81 -13.86 8.26
N LEU A 163 -5.15 -14.84 9.09
CA LEU A 163 -4.73 -16.24 8.90
C LEU A 163 -5.39 -16.87 7.65
N MET A 164 -6.64 -16.53 7.37
CA MET A 164 -7.36 -17.03 6.20
C MET A 164 -6.82 -16.47 4.88
N ARG A 165 -6.20 -15.29 4.89
CA ARG A 165 -5.56 -14.68 3.71
C ARG A 165 -4.14 -15.21 3.47
N ASP A 166 -3.53 -15.87 4.45
CA ASP A 166 -2.20 -16.42 4.32
C ASP A 166 -2.22 -17.91 3.91
N PRO A 167 -1.78 -18.25 2.68
CA PRO A 167 -1.78 -19.63 2.19
C PRO A 167 -0.95 -20.59 3.05
N LYS A 168 0.15 -20.09 3.66
CA LYS A 168 0.98 -20.90 4.57
C LYS A 168 0.21 -21.18 5.88
N ALA A 169 -0.44 -20.17 6.44
CA ALA A 169 -1.23 -20.33 7.67
C ALA A 169 -2.43 -21.27 7.47
N GLN A 170 -3.06 -21.25 6.29
CA GLN A 170 -4.16 -22.16 5.97
C GLN A 170 -3.78 -23.65 6.12
N THR A 171 -2.54 -24.02 5.80
CA THR A 171 -2.07 -25.41 5.94
C THR A 171 -2.06 -25.89 7.39
N VAL A 172 -1.73 -25.02 8.32
CA VAL A 172 -1.75 -25.32 9.77
C VAL A 172 -3.16 -25.22 10.34
N MET A 173 -3.97 -24.31 9.81
CA MET A 173 -5.35 -24.12 10.26
C MET A 173 -6.30 -25.22 9.78
N ALA A 174 -6.09 -25.82 8.62
CA ALA A 174 -7.01 -26.80 8.04
C ALA A 174 -7.32 -28.00 8.99
N PRO A 175 -6.33 -28.66 9.63
CA PRO A 175 -6.60 -29.74 10.59
C PRO A 175 -7.38 -29.23 11.82
N PHE A 176 -7.08 -28.03 12.29
CA PHE A 176 -7.77 -27.42 13.42
C PHE A 176 -9.24 -27.11 13.10
N MET A 177 -9.52 -26.55 11.93
CA MET A 177 -10.89 -26.28 11.44
C MET A 177 -11.67 -27.58 11.22
N GLN A 178 -11.04 -28.64 10.70
CA GLN A 178 -11.67 -29.95 10.55
C GLN A 178 -12.04 -30.57 11.91
N GLY A 179 -11.14 -30.44 12.91
CA GLY A 179 -11.41 -30.89 14.27
C GLY A 179 -12.59 -30.13 14.94
N MET A 180 -12.73 -28.84 14.61
CA MET A 180 -13.86 -28.04 15.06
C MET A 180 -15.18 -28.45 14.39
N ALA A 181 -15.17 -28.69 13.09
CA ALA A 181 -16.36 -29.10 12.35
C ALA A 181 -16.92 -30.48 12.75
N GLN A 182 -16.11 -31.30 13.39
CA GLN A 182 -16.52 -32.62 13.93
C GLN A 182 -17.07 -32.55 15.35
N ASN A 183 -17.10 -31.39 15.97
CA ASN A 183 -17.61 -31.19 17.32
C ASN A 183 -19.09 -30.81 17.24
N ASP A 184 -19.97 -31.61 17.85
CA ASP A 184 -21.45 -31.42 17.83
C ASP A 184 -21.88 -30.00 18.23
N ALA A 185 -21.10 -29.31 19.07
CA ALA A 185 -21.34 -27.94 19.47
C ALA A 185 -21.19 -26.89 18.34
N ALA A 186 -20.45 -27.20 17.27
CA ALA A 186 -20.37 -26.32 16.08
C ALA A 186 -21.56 -26.52 15.16
N MET A 187 -22.14 -27.71 15.14
CA MET A 187 -23.41 -27.99 14.44
C MET A 187 -24.59 -27.28 15.08
N ASP A 188 -24.70 -27.25 16.41
CA ASP A 188 -25.75 -26.54 17.15
C ASP A 188 -25.75 -25.03 16.85
N MET A 189 -24.59 -24.41 16.65
CA MET A 189 -24.49 -23.00 16.27
C MET A 189 -24.90 -22.74 14.81
N ALA A 190 -24.65 -23.67 13.90
CA ALA A 190 -25.06 -23.58 12.52
C ALA A 190 -26.60 -23.77 12.38
N GLU A 191 -27.19 -24.73 13.11
CA GLU A 191 -28.64 -24.96 13.13
C GLU A 191 -29.43 -23.83 13.82
N ALA A 192 -28.84 -23.21 14.88
CA ALA A 192 -29.46 -22.05 15.54
C ALA A 192 -29.55 -20.84 14.60
N ASN A 193 -28.59 -20.71 13.67
CA ASN A 193 -28.57 -19.62 12.71
C ASN A 193 -29.51 -19.80 11.52
N GLU A 194 -29.82 -21.05 11.12
CA GLU A 194 -30.83 -21.33 10.08
C GLU A 194 -32.26 -21.08 10.55
N ASN A 195 -32.51 -21.12 11.85
CA ASN A 195 -33.82 -20.89 12.44
C ASN A 195 -34.09 -19.44 12.86
N ASP A 196 -33.11 -18.53 12.76
CA ASP A 196 -33.31 -17.13 13.11
C ASP A 196 -33.94 -16.35 11.96
N GLN A 197 -35.27 -16.28 11.97
CA GLN A 197 -36.10 -15.49 11.04
C GLN A 197 -36.02 -13.97 11.30
N SER A 198 -35.22 -13.51 12.25
CA SER A 198 -35.13 -12.08 12.61
C SER A 198 -34.39 -11.23 11.57
N GLY A 199 -33.60 -11.85 10.68
CA GLY A 199 -32.89 -11.16 9.58
C GLY A 199 -31.86 -10.11 10.03
N VAL A 200 -31.55 -10.04 11.33
CA VAL A 200 -30.67 -9.02 11.91
C VAL A 200 -29.18 -9.33 11.64
N VAL A 201 -28.83 -10.60 11.52
CA VAL A 201 -27.46 -11.01 11.26
C VAL A 201 -27.42 -11.80 9.95
N ASN A 202 -26.99 -11.16 8.88
CA ASN A 202 -26.81 -11.84 7.60
C ASN A 202 -25.44 -12.56 7.55
N GLN A 203 -25.30 -13.45 6.58
CA GLN A 203 -24.08 -14.26 6.40
C GLN A 203 -22.83 -13.41 6.17
N GLU A 204 -22.97 -12.25 5.52
CA GLU A 204 -21.87 -11.30 5.28
C GLU A 204 -21.42 -10.63 6.58
N MET A 205 -22.34 -10.28 7.46
CA MET A 205 -22.05 -9.69 8.77
C MET A 205 -21.35 -10.69 9.69
N MET A 206 -21.77 -11.97 9.68
CA MET A 206 -21.08 -13.05 10.40
C MET A 206 -19.66 -13.26 9.87
N ALA A 207 -19.48 -13.28 8.55
CA ALA A 207 -18.17 -13.43 7.94
C ALA A 207 -17.25 -12.26 8.34
N ALA A 208 -17.73 -11.02 8.28
CA ALA A 208 -16.99 -9.84 8.69
C ALA A 208 -16.63 -9.84 10.18
N MET A 209 -17.55 -10.28 11.05
CA MET A 209 -17.26 -10.46 12.48
C MET A 209 -16.16 -11.51 12.72
N MET A 210 -16.23 -12.65 12.02
CA MET A 210 -15.20 -13.69 12.13
C MET A 210 -13.85 -13.23 11.59
N GLU A 211 -13.83 -12.46 10.52
CA GLU A 211 -12.61 -11.90 9.94
C GLU A 211 -11.82 -11.04 10.95
N GLY A 212 -12.52 -10.18 11.70
CA GLY A 212 -11.94 -9.34 12.74
C GLY A 212 -11.70 -10.03 14.09
N MET A 213 -12.07 -11.30 14.25
CA MET A 213 -11.98 -12.02 15.52
C MET A 213 -10.55 -12.47 15.79
N PRO A 214 -9.89 -12.04 16.88
CA PRO A 214 -8.59 -12.55 17.28
C PRO A 214 -8.71 -14.01 17.80
N LEU A 215 -7.68 -14.82 17.55
CA LEU A 215 -7.62 -16.23 17.93
C LEU A 215 -8.02 -16.51 19.39
N ARG A 216 -7.60 -15.64 20.32
CA ARG A 216 -7.95 -15.78 21.73
C ARG A 216 -9.45 -15.78 22.01
N GLN A 217 -10.27 -15.15 21.15
CA GLN A 217 -11.72 -15.11 21.34
C GLN A 217 -12.39 -16.47 21.06
N LEU A 218 -11.74 -17.36 20.30
CA LEU A 218 -12.22 -18.71 20.08
C LEU A 218 -12.42 -19.48 21.40
N LEU A 219 -11.67 -19.13 22.45
CA LEU A 219 -11.83 -19.71 23.79
C LEU A 219 -13.22 -19.43 24.41
N SER A 220 -13.85 -18.32 24.00
CA SER A 220 -15.16 -17.92 24.53
C SER A 220 -16.33 -18.38 23.66
N PHE A 221 -16.08 -18.56 22.34
CA PHE A 221 -17.13 -18.87 21.38
C PHE A 221 -17.22 -20.35 21.01
N VAL A 222 -16.12 -21.11 21.13
CA VAL A 222 -16.08 -22.50 20.71
C VAL A 222 -15.86 -23.42 21.91
N PRO A 223 -16.89 -24.18 22.34
CA PRO A 223 -16.76 -25.15 23.41
C PRO A 223 -15.68 -26.21 23.12
N GLY A 224 -14.87 -26.53 24.11
CA GLY A 224 -13.82 -27.55 23.97
C GLY A 224 -12.47 -27.05 23.48
N ILE A 225 -12.35 -25.82 23.00
CA ILE A 225 -11.04 -25.22 22.69
C ILE A 225 -10.35 -24.84 24.01
N LYS A 226 -9.11 -25.29 24.15
CA LYS A 226 -8.22 -24.94 25.28
C LYS A 226 -7.15 -23.97 24.80
N ARG A 227 -6.68 -23.16 25.75
CA ARG A 227 -5.63 -22.16 25.46
C ARG A 227 -4.34 -22.82 24.95
N GLU A 228 -3.98 -23.98 25.50
CA GLU A 228 -2.80 -24.73 25.11
C GLU A 228 -2.87 -25.16 23.62
N MET A 229 -4.07 -25.47 23.11
CA MET A 229 -4.26 -25.84 21.71
C MET A 229 -4.01 -24.64 20.79
N LEU A 230 -4.48 -23.42 21.15
CA LEU A 230 -4.23 -22.22 20.40
C LEU A 230 -2.76 -21.79 20.45
N GLU A 231 -2.10 -21.96 21.61
CA GLU A 231 -0.66 -21.71 21.76
C GLU A 231 0.18 -22.67 20.89
N GLN A 232 -0.19 -23.93 20.82
CA GLN A 232 0.45 -24.92 19.94
C GLN A 232 0.25 -24.55 18.47
N MET A 233 -0.94 -24.12 18.08
CA MET A 233 -1.21 -23.67 16.72
C MET A 233 -0.39 -22.41 16.37
N VAL A 234 -0.33 -21.41 17.25
CA VAL A 234 0.49 -20.21 17.06
C VAL A 234 1.97 -20.57 16.95
N ASN A 235 2.46 -21.50 17.77
CA ASN A 235 3.84 -21.96 17.66
C ASN A 235 4.12 -22.66 16.33
N ALA A 236 3.19 -23.47 15.84
CA ALA A 236 3.31 -24.12 14.53
C ALA A 236 3.28 -23.09 13.38
N LEU A 237 2.43 -22.06 13.47
CA LEU A 237 2.37 -20.97 12.51
C LEU A 237 3.68 -20.16 12.44
N ASN A 238 4.34 -19.95 13.57
CA ASN A 238 5.60 -19.20 13.64
C ASN A 238 6.83 -20.04 13.24
N GLN A 239 6.66 -21.32 12.92
CA GLN A 239 7.71 -22.22 12.42
C GLN A 239 7.66 -22.41 10.88
N LEU A 240 6.66 -21.81 10.22
CA LEU A 240 6.51 -21.79 8.76
C LEU A 240 7.46 -20.79 8.08
#